data_62584efdadb21e9393f944a6e85c031f
#
_entry.id   62584efdadb21e9393f944a6e85c031f
#
_cell.length_a   1.000
_cell.length_b   1.000
_cell.length_c   1.000
_cell.angle_alpha   90.00
_cell.angle_beta   90.00
_cell.angle_gamma   90.00
#
_symmetry.space_group_name_H-M   'P 1'
#
loop_
_entity.id
_entity.type
_entity.pdbx_description
1 polymer ?
#
loop_
_entity_poly.entity_id
_entity_poly.type
_entity_poly.pdbx_seq_one_letter_code
_entity_poly.pdbx_strand_id
1 'polypeptide(L)'
;MRNEYSKNEKSYSRGRQDHKPHRKNNKENDRTFRHKRNDKTDEQKKKSAIPIGKTQELIVVKTTDFGVFLNTPTGDDSDKILLPKSQVPKDTQQGDVLNVFVYKDSEDRPIATMEEPSLELGQVARLYVKEITKIGAFLDWGLSKDLLLPFKEQLYEVKED
;
A
#
# COMPACT_ATOMS: atom_id res chain seq x y z
N MET A 1 -7.34 43.12 47.36
CA MET A 1 -6.16 43.06 48.27
C MET A 1 -5.03 42.67 47.38
N ARG A 2 -4.25 43.65 46.93
CA ARG A 2 -2.95 44.11 47.47
C ARG A 2 -1.97 42.93 47.52
N ASN A 3 -0.80 42.94 47.01
CA ASN A 3 0.30 43.89 46.71
C ASN A 3 1.45 42.98 46.29
N GLU A 4 2.31 43.25 45.50
CA GLU A 4 3.35 44.29 45.22
C GLU A 4 4.71 43.60 45.02
N TYR A 5 5.34 44.01 43.95
CA TYR A 5 6.71 44.49 43.74
C TYR A 5 7.90 43.77 44.39
N SER A 6 8.92 43.42 43.60
CA SER A 6 10.16 44.16 43.68
C SER A 6 11.17 43.82 42.59
N LYS A 7 11.60 44.86 41.91
CA LYS A 7 12.78 45.02 41.04
C LYS A 7 14.09 44.75 41.80
N ASN A 8 15.11 44.32 41.07
CA ASN A 8 16.41 44.93 41.26
C ASN A 8 17.31 44.76 40.02
N GLU A 9 17.68 45.92 39.48
CA GLU A 9 18.75 46.14 38.50
C GLU A 9 20.08 46.30 39.22
N LYS A 10 21.18 46.08 38.50
CA LYS A 10 22.46 46.85 38.41
C LYS A 10 23.53 45.92 37.83
N SER A 11 24.19 46.15 36.78
CA SER A 11 24.91 47.23 36.08
C SER A 11 26.43 47.10 36.16
N TYR A 12 27.05 47.21 34.95
CA TYR A 12 28.44 47.62 34.61
C TYR A 12 29.60 46.68 34.97
N SER A 13 30.58 46.39 34.10
CA SER A 13 31.43 47.29 33.35
C SER A 13 32.39 46.63 32.37
N ARG A 14 32.78 47.41 31.46
CA ARG A 14 33.73 47.38 30.34
C ARG A 14 35.09 46.73 30.60
N GLY A 15 35.64 46.12 29.51
CA GLY A 15 37.07 45.88 29.38
C GLY A 15 37.42 45.48 27.95
N ARG A 16 37.83 46.45 27.13
CA ARG A 16 38.46 46.22 25.81
C ARG A 16 39.90 45.81 26.04
N GLN A 17 40.38 44.91 25.17
CA GLN A 17 41.74 45.02 24.60
C GLN A 17 41.85 44.16 23.31
N ASP A 18 42.26 44.90 22.30
CA ASP A 18 42.67 44.44 21.00
C ASP A 18 43.99 43.66 21.05
N HIS A 19 44.13 42.62 20.25
CA HIS A 19 45.39 42.27 19.61
C HIS A 19 45.13 41.30 18.40
N LYS A 20 45.35 41.78 17.20
CA LYS A 20 45.75 41.02 16.00
C LYS A 20 47.27 41.21 15.82
N PRO A 21 47.99 40.53 14.93
CA PRO A 21 47.70 39.32 14.10
C PRO A 21 48.86 38.31 14.12
N HIS A 22 48.64 37.08 13.69
CA HIS A 22 49.70 36.37 12.96
C HIS A 22 49.09 35.35 11.96
N ARG A 23 49.32 35.65 10.67
CA ARG A 23 49.24 34.73 9.56
C ARG A 23 50.25 33.60 9.75
N LYS A 24 49.85 32.37 9.58
CA LYS A 24 50.62 31.31 8.94
C LYS A 24 49.72 30.39 8.15
N ASN A 25 50.00 30.36 6.83
CA ASN A 25 49.55 29.38 5.88
C ASN A 25 49.86 27.95 6.38
N ASN A 26 48.91 27.05 6.25
CA ASN A 26 49.24 25.72 5.87
C ASN A 26 48.14 25.14 5.00
N LYS A 27 48.61 24.67 3.85
CA LYS A 27 47.90 23.99 2.79
C LYS A 27 47.37 22.65 3.24
N GLU A 28 46.35 22.22 2.51
CA GLU A 28 46.01 20.85 2.22
C GLU A 28 45.35 20.05 3.38
N ASN A 29 44.02 20.02 3.32
CA ASN A 29 43.35 18.71 3.25
C ASN A 29 41.92 18.93 2.76
N ASP A 30 41.82 18.83 1.45
CA ASP A 30 40.60 18.54 0.72
C ASP A 30 40.05 17.19 1.22
N ARG A 31 39.14 17.23 2.17
CA ARG A 31 38.28 16.11 2.50
C ARG A 31 36.88 16.50 2.15
N THR A 32 36.57 16.21 0.90
CA THR A 32 35.24 16.04 0.35
C THR A 32 34.29 15.57 1.43
N PHE A 33 33.49 16.50 1.96
CA PHE A 33 32.24 16.16 2.60
C PHE A 33 31.35 15.55 1.54
N ARG A 34 31.49 14.23 1.35
CA ARG A 34 30.47 13.42 0.74
C ARG A 34 29.22 13.62 1.58
N HIS A 35 28.32 14.46 1.09
CA HIS A 35 26.93 14.36 1.42
C HIS A 35 26.54 12.91 1.21
N LYS A 36 26.39 12.16 2.29
CA LYS A 36 25.59 10.97 2.28
C LYS A 36 24.18 11.45 1.92
N ARG A 37 23.89 11.48 0.62
CA ARG A 37 22.52 11.35 0.20
C ARG A 37 22.03 10.08 0.87
N ASN A 38 21.12 10.24 1.81
CA ASN A 38 20.26 9.15 2.20
C ASN A 38 19.49 8.77 0.94
N ASP A 39 20.07 7.90 0.15
CA ASP A 39 19.30 7.01 -0.67
C ASP A 39 18.44 6.21 0.32
N LYS A 40 17.27 6.75 0.61
CA LYS A 40 16.13 5.91 0.95
C LYS A 40 15.90 5.12 -0.32
N THR A 41 16.71 4.08 -0.46
CA THR A 41 16.45 2.99 -1.37
C THR A 41 14.98 2.69 -1.28
N ASP A 42 14.33 2.82 -2.44
CA ASP A 42 13.06 2.25 -2.74
C ASP A 42 12.84 1.01 -1.86
N GLU A 43 11.92 1.11 -0.91
CA GLU A 43 11.29 -0.07 -0.37
C GLU A 43 10.74 -0.78 -1.60
N GLN A 44 11.46 -1.75 -2.08
CA GLN A 44 10.96 -2.71 -3.04
C GLN A 44 9.67 -3.22 -2.40
N LYS A 45 8.55 -2.69 -2.87
CA LYS A 45 7.23 -3.23 -2.57
C LYS A 45 7.34 -4.70 -2.91
N LYS A 46 7.53 -5.53 -1.88
CA LYS A 46 7.68 -6.98 -2.03
C LYS A 46 6.43 -7.41 -2.78
N LYS A 47 6.61 -7.73 -4.06
CA LYS A 47 5.49 -8.06 -4.93
C LYS A 47 4.90 -9.32 -4.34
N SER A 48 3.64 -9.26 -3.91
CA SER A 48 2.94 -10.44 -3.39
C SER A 48 3.20 -11.62 -4.31
N ALA A 49 3.54 -12.76 -3.73
CA ALA A 49 3.77 -14.00 -4.49
C ALA A 49 2.48 -14.50 -5.16
N ILE A 50 1.31 -14.01 -4.70
CA ILE A 50 -0.01 -14.40 -5.19
C ILE A 50 -0.46 -13.41 -6.27
N PRO A 51 -0.59 -13.84 -7.54
CA PRO A 51 -1.07 -13.00 -8.63
C PRO A 51 -2.51 -12.54 -8.40
N ILE A 52 -2.78 -11.25 -8.64
CA ILE A 52 -4.13 -10.68 -8.60
C ILE A 52 -4.74 -10.73 -10.01
N GLY A 53 -6.04 -11.00 -10.11
CA GLY A 53 -6.78 -11.08 -11.37
C GLY A 53 -6.70 -12.43 -12.05
N LYS A 54 -6.37 -13.50 -11.31
CA LYS A 54 -6.29 -14.86 -11.81
C LYS A 54 -6.88 -15.87 -10.85
N THR A 55 -7.48 -16.92 -11.41
CA THR A 55 -7.84 -18.14 -10.69
C THR A 55 -6.60 -18.97 -10.44
N GLN A 56 -6.45 -19.48 -9.24
CA GLN A 56 -5.29 -20.24 -8.82
C GLN A 56 -5.58 -21.12 -7.60
N GLU A 57 -4.79 -22.17 -7.44
CA GLU A 57 -4.85 -23.05 -6.28
C GLU A 57 -4.05 -22.48 -5.12
N LEU A 58 -4.72 -22.30 -3.98
CA LEU A 58 -4.13 -21.83 -2.73
C LEU A 58 -4.44 -22.79 -1.59
N ILE A 59 -3.54 -22.86 -0.61
CA ILE A 59 -3.66 -23.75 0.55
C ILE A 59 -4.26 -22.97 1.72
N VAL A 60 -5.19 -23.58 2.44
CA VAL A 60 -5.73 -23.06 3.69
C VAL A 60 -4.66 -23.13 4.77
N VAL A 61 -4.15 -21.98 5.18
CA VAL A 61 -3.10 -21.89 6.22
C VAL A 61 -3.63 -21.55 7.59
N LYS A 62 -4.82 -20.97 7.68
CA LYS A 62 -5.45 -20.61 8.96
C LYS A 62 -6.96 -20.48 8.81
N THR A 63 -7.70 -21.00 9.78
CA THR A 63 -9.15 -20.80 9.92
C THR A 63 -9.45 -19.76 10.98
N THR A 64 -10.43 -18.88 10.73
CA THR A 64 -10.88 -17.82 11.64
C THR A 64 -12.41 -17.69 11.60
N ASP A 65 -12.98 -16.87 12.49
CA ASP A 65 -14.42 -16.60 12.50
C ASP A 65 -14.92 -15.84 11.27
N PHE A 66 -14.03 -15.15 10.57
CA PHE A 66 -14.32 -14.35 9.37
C PHE A 66 -14.18 -15.14 8.07
N GLY A 67 -13.53 -16.29 8.10
CA GLY A 67 -13.21 -17.11 6.93
C GLY A 67 -11.90 -17.82 7.10
N VAL A 68 -11.31 -18.23 5.97
CA VAL A 68 -10.00 -18.89 5.95
C VAL A 68 -8.96 -18.02 5.26
N PHE A 69 -7.75 -18.07 5.78
CA PHE A 69 -6.60 -17.45 5.12
C PHE A 69 -5.92 -18.48 4.21
N LEU A 70 -5.68 -18.05 2.99
CA LEU A 70 -5.07 -18.84 1.93
C LEU A 70 -3.67 -18.32 1.63
N ASN A 71 -2.77 -19.20 1.21
CA ASN A 71 -1.44 -18.84 0.76
C ASN A 71 -0.93 -19.84 -0.30
N THR A 72 0.18 -19.49 -0.95
CA THR A 72 0.92 -20.45 -1.76
C THR A 72 1.71 -21.42 -0.87
N PRO A 73 2.09 -22.60 -1.34
CA PRO A 73 2.88 -23.58 -0.55
C PRO A 73 4.21 -23.02 -0.01
N THR A 74 4.76 -22.02 -0.69
CA THR A 74 6.04 -21.39 -0.39
C THR A 74 5.91 -19.92 0.01
N GLY A 75 4.66 -19.45 0.23
CA GLY A 75 4.38 -18.05 0.53
C GLY A 75 4.79 -17.67 1.95
N ASP A 76 5.25 -16.44 2.11
CA ASP A 76 5.50 -15.85 3.42
C ASP A 76 4.17 -15.61 4.17
N ASP A 77 4.23 -15.61 5.48
CA ASP A 77 3.08 -15.33 6.36
C ASP A 77 2.42 -13.96 6.11
N SER A 78 3.16 -13.01 5.52
CA SER A 78 2.67 -11.69 5.12
C SER A 78 1.80 -11.69 3.86
N ASP A 79 1.83 -12.73 3.06
CA ASP A 79 1.17 -12.81 1.77
C ASP A 79 -0.19 -13.54 1.83
N LYS A 80 -0.71 -13.80 3.03
CA LYS A 80 -2.00 -14.48 3.21
C LYS A 80 -3.17 -13.65 2.66
N ILE A 81 -4.07 -14.33 1.97
CA ILE A 81 -5.29 -13.75 1.43
C ILE A 81 -6.50 -14.36 2.11
N LEU A 82 -7.47 -13.53 2.48
CA LEU A 82 -8.71 -13.97 3.11
C LEU A 82 -9.70 -14.46 2.05
N LEU A 83 -10.25 -15.66 2.26
CA LEU A 83 -11.50 -16.11 1.65
C LEU A 83 -12.62 -15.92 2.67
N PRO A 84 -13.64 -15.09 2.40
CA PRO A 84 -14.73 -14.82 3.34
C PRO A 84 -15.51 -16.08 3.72
N LYS A 85 -15.96 -16.16 4.96
CA LYS A 85 -16.67 -17.31 5.52
C LYS A 85 -17.89 -17.74 4.70
N SER A 86 -18.60 -16.79 4.11
CA SER A 86 -19.76 -17.06 3.25
C SER A 86 -19.46 -17.90 2.01
N GLN A 87 -18.19 -17.94 1.61
CA GLN A 87 -17.72 -18.64 0.42
C GLN A 87 -16.84 -19.85 0.74
N VAL A 88 -16.54 -20.08 2.03
CA VAL A 88 -15.74 -21.26 2.43
C VAL A 88 -16.59 -22.53 2.30
N PRO A 89 -16.14 -23.54 1.54
CA PRO A 89 -16.83 -24.82 1.47
C PRO A 89 -17.01 -25.47 2.85
N LYS A 90 -18.09 -26.23 3.01
CA LYS A 90 -18.31 -27.00 4.23
C LYS A 90 -17.17 -27.99 4.43
N ASP A 91 -16.81 -28.22 5.68
CA ASP A 91 -15.76 -29.15 6.09
C ASP A 91 -14.34 -28.80 5.64
N THR A 92 -14.12 -27.54 5.20
CA THR A 92 -12.76 -27.03 4.87
C THR A 92 -11.87 -27.06 6.11
N GLN A 93 -10.69 -27.66 5.98
CA GLN A 93 -9.70 -27.79 7.02
C GLN A 93 -8.38 -27.08 6.61
N GLN A 94 -7.55 -26.80 7.62
CA GLN A 94 -6.20 -26.31 7.38
C GLN A 94 -5.39 -27.36 6.59
N GLY A 95 -4.74 -26.95 5.53
CA GLY A 95 -4.01 -27.81 4.59
C GLY A 95 -4.78 -28.16 3.32
N ASP A 96 -6.08 -27.89 3.27
CA ASP A 96 -6.86 -28.08 2.06
C ASP A 96 -6.43 -27.13 0.95
N VAL A 97 -6.54 -27.59 -0.30
CA VAL A 97 -6.28 -26.76 -1.48
C VAL A 97 -7.62 -26.30 -2.07
N LEU A 98 -7.75 -24.99 -2.22
CA LEU A 98 -8.94 -24.37 -2.82
C LEU A 98 -8.55 -23.67 -4.11
N ASN A 99 -9.36 -23.85 -5.16
CA ASN A 99 -9.23 -23.10 -6.40
C ASN A 99 -10.04 -21.80 -6.27
N VAL A 100 -9.36 -20.66 -6.23
CA VAL A 100 -9.96 -19.35 -5.95
C VAL A 100 -9.49 -18.30 -6.93
N PHE A 101 -10.37 -17.36 -7.23
CA PHE A 101 -10.01 -16.13 -7.93
C PHE A 101 -9.56 -15.08 -6.92
N VAL A 102 -8.46 -14.37 -7.23
CA VAL A 102 -7.92 -13.33 -6.35
C VAL A 102 -8.10 -11.96 -6.99
N TYR A 103 -8.76 -11.06 -6.27
CA TYR A 103 -9.00 -9.69 -6.71
C TYR A 103 -8.83 -8.70 -5.56
N LYS A 104 -9.11 -7.43 -5.78
CA LYS A 104 -9.06 -6.40 -4.75
C LYS A 104 -10.44 -5.99 -4.28
N ASP A 105 -10.65 -5.95 -2.98
CA ASP A 105 -11.89 -5.46 -2.36
C ASP A 105 -12.05 -3.93 -2.46
N SER A 106 -13.11 -3.39 -1.89
CA SER A 106 -13.40 -1.95 -1.92
C SER A 106 -12.37 -1.08 -1.19
N GLU A 107 -11.56 -1.69 -0.33
CA GLU A 107 -10.47 -1.03 0.40
C GLU A 107 -9.09 -1.29 -0.25
N ASP A 108 -9.09 -1.77 -1.49
CA ASP A 108 -7.90 -2.09 -2.29
C ASP A 108 -7.02 -3.22 -1.70
N ARG A 109 -7.61 -4.06 -0.83
CA ARG A 109 -6.94 -5.21 -0.23
C ARG A 109 -7.13 -6.46 -1.08
N PRO A 110 -6.10 -7.30 -1.26
CA PRO A 110 -6.26 -8.60 -1.91
C PRO A 110 -7.23 -9.49 -1.13
N ILE A 111 -8.21 -10.06 -1.84
CA ILE A 111 -9.22 -10.97 -1.31
C ILE A 111 -9.45 -12.11 -2.28
N ALA A 112 -9.76 -13.30 -1.77
CA ALA A 112 -10.10 -14.47 -2.57
C ALA A 112 -11.63 -14.64 -2.66
N THR A 113 -12.07 -15.22 -3.76
CA THR A 113 -13.47 -15.63 -3.97
C THR A 113 -13.55 -16.99 -4.66
N MET A 114 -14.62 -17.74 -4.37
CA MET A 114 -14.99 -18.97 -5.09
C MET A 114 -15.87 -18.67 -6.31
N GLU A 115 -16.32 -17.42 -6.47
CA GLU A 115 -17.08 -16.98 -7.63
C GLU A 115 -16.18 -16.92 -8.86
N GLU A 116 -16.72 -17.31 -10.02
CA GLU A 116 -16.00 -17.30 -11.29
C GLU A 116 -16.27 -15.96 -12.02
N PRO A 117 -15.23 -15.15 -12.26
CA PRO A 117 -15.41 -13.91 -13.03
C PRO A 117 -15.61 -14.23 -14.52
N SER A 118 -16.27 -13.32 -15.23
CA SER A 118 -16.46 -13.42 -16.69
C SER A 118 -15.16 -13.27 -17.50
N LEU A 119 -14.09 -12.77 -16.87
CA LEU A 119 -12.75 -12.64 -17.45
C LEU A 119 -11.67 -12.60 -16.38
N GLU A 120 -10.48 -12.96 -16.77
CA GLU A 120 -9.27 -12.87 -15.95
C GLU A 120 -8.24 -11.93 -16.58
N LEU A 121 -7.19 -11.62 -15.82
CA LEU A 121 -6.08 -10.79 -16.30
C LEU A 121 -5.46 -11.36 -17.58
N GLY A 122 -5.48 -10.57 -18.64
CA GLY A 122 -4.98 -10.91 -19.97
C GLY A 122 -6.05 -11.50 -20.92
N GLN A 123 -7.27 -11.65 -20.46
CA GLN A 123 -8.41 -12.06 -21.29
C GLN A 123 -9.20 -10.86 -21.82
N VAL A 124 -10.03 -11.10 -22.82
CA VAL A 124 -10.97 -10.15 -23.41
C VAL A 124 -12.37 -10.73 -23.33
N ALA A 125 -13.32 -9.94 -22.81
CA ALA A 125 -14.71 -10.34 -22.71
C ALA A 125 -15.63 -9.15 -23.02
N ARG A 126 -16.89 -9.46 -23.38
CA ARG A 126 -17.96 -8.47 -23.43
C ARG A 126 -18.64 -8.42 -22.07
N LEU A 127 -18.71 -7.23 -21.49
CA LEU A 127 -19.32 -6.98 -20.18
C LEU A 127 -20.45 -5.98 -20.30
N TYR A 128 -21.43 -6.06 -19.41
CA TYR A 128 -22.51 -5.09 -19.30
C TYR A 128 -22.07 -3.89 -18.47
N VAL A 129 -22.46 -2.70 -18.91
CA VAL A 129 -22.25 -1.46 -18.16
C VAL A 129 -23.43 -1.26 -17.21
N LYS A 130 -23.19 -1.45 -15.92
CA LYS A 130 -24.22 -1.30 -14.87
C LYS A 130 -24.49 0.14 -14.52
N GLU A 131 -23.45 0.96 -14.45
CA GLU A 131 -23.54 2.35 -14.01
C GLU A 131 -22.39 3.18 -14.58
N ILE A 132 -22.66 4.42 -14.92
CA ILE A 132 -21.66 5.43 -15.29
C ILE A 132 -21.57 6.48 -14.18
N THR A 133 -20.39 6.65 -13.62
CA THR A 133 -20.12 7.58 -12.52
C THR A 133 -19.11 8.65 -12.90
N LYS A 134 -18.76 9.54 -11.97
CA LYS A 134 -17.75 10.60 -12.18
C LYS A 134 -16.32 10.07 -12.40
N ILE A 135 -16.03 8.81 -12.08
CA ILE A 135 -14.70 8.21 -12.16
C ILE A 135 -14.55 7.21 -13.32
N GLY A 136 -15.65 6.78 -13.90
CA GLY A 136 -15.68 5.79 -14.97
C GLY A 136 -16.96 4.98 -14.97
N ALA A 137 -16.98 3.91 -15.76
CA ALA A 137 -18.08 2.97 -15.85
C ALA A 137 -17.83 1.77 -14.91
N PHE A 138 -18.88 1.31 -14.24
CA PHE A 138 -18.89 0.07 -13.49
C PHE A 138 -19.50 -1.04 -14.34
N LEU A 139 -18.76 -2.14 -14.46
CA LEU A 139 -19.09 -3.24 -15.35
C LEU A 139 -19.43 -4.48 -14.52
N ASP A 140 -20.48 -5.20 -14.95
CA ASP A 140 -20.78 -6.50 -14.41
C ASP A 140 -19.82 -7.55 -15.01
N TRP A 141 -19.06 -8.19 -14.16
CA TRP A 141 -18.11 -9.22 -14.53
C TRP A 141 -18.28 -10.53 -13.75
N GLY A 142 -19.45 -10.68 -13.10
CA GLY A 142 -19.83 -11.91 -12.42
C GLY A 142 -19.44 -11.99 -10.94
N LEU A 143 -18.77 -10.97 -10.39
CA LEU A 143 -18.43 -10.90 -8.97
C LEU A 143 -19.32 -9.90 -8.22
N SER A 144 -19.37 -10.04 -6.91
CA SER A 144 -20.13 -9.14 -6.04
C SER A 144 -19.67 -7.67 -6.08
N LYS A 145 -18.38 -7.43 -6.39
CA LYS A 145 -17.83 -6.11 -6.65
C LYS A 145 -17.70 -5.87 -8.15
N ASP A 146 -18.34 -4.83 -8.66
CA ASP A 146 -18.26 -4.46 -10.06
C ASP A 146 -16.85 -4.03 -10.48
N LEU A 147 -16.51 -4.26 -11.74
CA LEU A 147 -15.22 -3.88 -12.30
C LEU A 147 -15.27 -2.42 -12.76
N LEU A 148 -14.41 -1.58 -12.22
CA LEU A 148 -14.28 -0.19 -12.64
C LEU A 148 -13.46 -0.10 -13.94
N LEU A 149 -14.03 0.54 -14.96
CA LEU A 149 -13.36 1.00 -16.18
C LEU A 149 -13.22 2.53 -16.13
N PRO A 150 -12.08 3.07 -15.69
CA PRO A 150 -11.87 4.52 -15.60
C PRO A 150 -11.96 5.20 -16.97
N PHE A 151 -12.40 6.46 -17.04
CA PHE A 151 -12.49 7.20 -18.30
C PHE A 151 -11.21 7.22 -19.12
N LYS A 152 -10.05 7.32 -18.45
CA LYS A 152 -8.74 7.32 -19.11
C LYS A 152 -8.38 6.01 -19.82
N GLU A 153 -9.04 4.91 -19.46
CA GLU A 153 -8.83 3.59 -20.06
C GLU A 153 -9.90 3.26 -21.13
N GLN A 154 -10.88 4.14 -21.32
CA GLN A 154 -11.93 3.97 -22.33
C GLN A 154 -11.44 4.49 -23.69
N LEU A 155 -11.53 3.67 -24.73
CA LEU A 155 -11.18 4.06 -26.10
C LEU A 155 -12.29 4.89 -26.77
N TYR A 156 -13.52 4.77 -26.29
CA TYR A 156 -14.71 5.49 -26.73
C TYR A 156 -15.69 5.62 -25.55
N GLU A 157 -16.61 6.54 -25.66
CA GLU A 157 -17.64 6.73 -24.65
C GLU A 157 -18.54 5.49 -24.58
N VAL A 158 -18.60 4.85 -23.41
CA VAL A 158 -19.50 3.74 -23.14
C VAL A 158 -20.85 4.26 -22.67
N LYS A 159 -21.91 3.47 -22.88
CA LYS A 159 -23.29 3.77 -22.44
C LYS A 159 -23.76 2.65 -21.54
N GLU A 160 -24.71 2.98 -20.68
CA GLU A 160 -25.44 1.98 -19.90
C GLU A 160 -26.25 1.09 -20.84
N ASP A 161 -26.27 -0.21 -20.56
CA ASP A 161 -26.99 -1.22 -21.33
C ASP A 161 -28.36 -1.47 -20.71
#